data_7e69910f626cf502c4e5e946ec96c948
#
_entry.id   7e69910f626cf502c4e5e946ec96c948
#
_cell.length_a   1.000
_cell.length_b   1.000
_cell.length_c   1.000
_cell.angle_alpha   90.00
_cell.angle_beta   90.00
_cell.angle_gamma   90.00
#
_symmetry.space_group_name_H-M   'P 1'
#
loop_
_entity.id
_entity.type
_entity.pdbx_description
1 polymer ?
#
loop_
_entity_poly.entity_id
_entity_poly.type
_entity_poly.pdbx_seq_one_letter_code
_entity_poly.pdbx_strand_id
1 'polypeptide(L)'
;MRRWLVAWSIAAVLAAAPRAAYAAEDPLKICLDEDRPPLSVHQKGKPDAGFDVLLAQAVAERLRRPLTILWFESKLDEDASPQLEANALLSDGRCALVGGYALTTDSLVKPGMKTARLPGFAGATREDRRRRVELGVLAPSQPYVYSPMTVALGPKGKGRKIGDIGDLAGLRLAIESGSLGDAILMTFDKGRLIDSITHLVPGRDDLLGAVQRGDYDATLIDLARLDAHRAAHPDTSVTASGYYYPIGANRGYVGLASDPALIDAVNKALTELAAEGKIAEFGKQAGLTYLPPREPAILGDVWTKIIQR
;
A
#
# COMPACT_ATOMS: atom_id res chain seq x y z
N MET A 1 35.69 31.90 81.23
CA MET A 1 34.56 32.19 80.27
C MET A 1 34.66 31.22 79.09
N ARG A 2 33.88 30.17 79.07
CA ARG A 2 33.85 29.15 78.00
C ARG A 2 32.64 29.38 77.19
N ARG A 3 32.75 29.76 75.90
CA ARG A 3 31.67 29.88 74.91
C ARG A 3 31.45 28.55 74.27
N TRP A 4 30.23 28.00 74.39
CA TRP A 4 29.77 26.83 73.70
C TRP A 4 29.15 27.24 72.35
N LEU A 5 29.70 26.75 71.21
CA LEU A 5 29.14 26.88 69.90
C LEU A 5 28.25 25.65 69.66
N VAL A 6 26.99 25.87 69.53
CA VAL A 6 26.00 24.83 69.12
C VAL A 6 25.97 24.84 67.57
N ALA A 7 26.43 23.74 66.95
CA ALA A 7 26.30 23.53 65.50
C ALA A 7 24.94 22.90 65.17
N TRP A 8 24.15 23.60 64.39
CA TRP A 8 22.91 23.07 63.87
C TRP A 8 23.19 22.35 62.54
N SER A 9 23.03 21.02 62.50
CA SER A 9 23.08 20.21 61.28
C SER A 9 21.72 20.21 60.61
N ILE A 10 21.62 20.84 59.44
CA ILE A 10 20.43 20.78 58.58
C ILE A 10 20.55 19.52 57.72
N ALA A 11 19.73 18.51 58.07
CA ALA A 11 19.58 17.33 57.24
C ALA A 11 18.61 17.63 56.08
N ALA A 12 19.17 17.75 54.85
CA ALA A 12 18.36 17.88 53.62
C ALA A 12 17.75 16.50 53.26
N VAL A 13 16.48 16.36 53.46
CA VAL A 13 15.72 15.20 52.98
C VAL A 13 15.45 15.39 51.48
N LEU A 14 16.21 14.71 50.63
CA LEU A 14 15.94 14.58 49.21
C LEU A 14 14.70 13.70 49.02
N ALA A 15 13.55 14.30 48.79
CA ALA A 15 12.36 13.61 48.39
C ALA A 15 12.55 13.08 46.93
N ALA A 16 12.86 11.79 46.82
CA ALA A 16 12.83 11.09 45.53
C ALA A 16 11.38 10.99 45.05
N ALA A 17 11.00 11.85 44.11
CA ALA A 17 9.73 11.72 43.41
C ALA A 17 9.70 10.37 42.65
N PRO A 18 8.63 9.55 42.81
CA PRO A 18 8.50 8.33 42.04
C PRO A 18 8.40 8.72 40.54
N ARG A 19 9.40 8.35 39.77
CA ARG A 19 9.27 8.30 38.32
C ARG A 19 8.21 7.26 38.03
N ALA A 20 7.03 7.70 37.61
CA ALA A 20 6.05 6.83 37.02
C ALA A 20 6.73 6.14 35.84
N ALA A 21 7.05 4.86 36.00
CA ALA A 21 7.46 4.02 34.89
C ALA A 21 6.24 3.99 33.95
N TYR A 22 6.30 4.77 32.86
CA TYR A 22 5.37 4.57 31.74
C TYR A 22 5.58 3.13 31.31
N ALA A 23 4.56 2.31 31.55
CA ALA A 23 4.50 0.99 30.94
C ALA A 23 4.66 1.22 29.44
N ALA A 24 5.71 0.65 28.83
CA ALA A 24 5.90 0.75 27.41
C ALA A 24 4.64 0.15 26.76
N GLU A 25 3.87 0.99 26.07
CA GLU A 25 2.70 0.52 25.32
C GLU A 25 3.16 -0.57 24.36
N ASP A 26 2.34 -1.61 24.17
CA ASP A 26 2.65 -2.69 23.24
C ASP A 26 2.95 -2.14 21.84
N PRO A 27 4.01 -2.61 21.16
CA PRO A 27 4.37 -2.11 19.85
C PRO A 27 3.20 -2.21 18.87
N LEU A 28 3.00 -1.18 18.06
CA LEU A 28 2.09 -1.23 16.92
C LEU A 28 2.76 -2.05 15.82
N LYS A 29 2.25 -3.26 15.61
CA LYS A 29 2.73 -4.14 14.55
C LYS A 29 1.95 -3.88 13.26
N ILE A 30 2.64 -3.43 12.21
CA ILE A 30 2.06 -3.19 10.89
C ILE A 30 2.73 -4.13 9.88
N CYS A 31 1.94 -4.85 9.10
CA CYS A 31 2.42 -5.64 7.98
C CYS A 31 2.48 -4.78 6.72
N LEU A 32 3.62 -4.82 6.02
CA LEU A 32 3.83 -4.17 4.72
C LEU A 32 4.42 -5.18 3.74
N ASP A 33 4.01 -5.08 2.47
CA ASP A 33 4.60 -5.85 1.38
C ASP A 33 6.04 -5.37 1.15
N GLU A 34 6.99 -6.30 1.01
CA GLU A 34 8.42 -5.96 0.92
C GLU A 34 8.85 -5.44 -0.45
N ASP A 35 8.03 -5.66 -1.51
CA ASP A 35 8.37 -5.29 -2.90
C ASP A 35 7.20 -4.62 -3.62
N ARG A 36 6.80 -3.45 -3.13
CA ARG A 36 5.78 -2.58 -3.76
C ARG A 36 6.23 -1.13 -3.90
N PRO A 37 7.34 -0.87 -4.60
CA PRO A 37 7.77 0.50 -4.82
C PRO A 37 6.69 1.30 -5.60
N PRO A 38 6.52 2.61 -5.32
CA PRO A 38 7.14 3.42 -4.28
C PRO A 38 6.38 3.39 -2.94
N LEU A 39 5.42 2.45 -2.77
CA LEU A 39 4.59 2.34 -1.56
C LEU A 39 5.39 1.77 -0.39
N SER A 40 6.00 0.60 -0.56
CA SER A 40 6.80 -0.07 0.46
C SER A 40 7.93 -0.89 -0.15
N VAL A 41 9.11 -0.77 0.42
CA VAL A 41 10.32 -1.46 -0.05
C VAL A 41 11.15 -1.89 1.14
N HIS A 42 11.46 -3.18 1.20
CA HIS A 42 12.41 -3.77 2.13
C HIS A 42 13.49 -4.53 1.38
N GLN A 43 14.73 -4.10 1.52
CA GLN A 43 15.87 -4.79 0.92
C GLN A 43 16.91 -5.05 1.99
N LYS A 44 17.36 -6.30 2.11
CA LYS A 44 18.36 -6.68 3.11
C LYS A 44 19.60 -5.77 3.05
N GLY A 45 19.94 -5.17 4.18
CA GLY A 45 21.08 -4.28 4.31
C GLY A 45 20.87 -2.84 3.82
N LYS A 46 19.65 -2.49 3.42
CA LYS A 46 19.27 -1.10 3.11
C LYS A 46 18.19 -0.61 4.09
N PRO A 47 18.09 0.70 4.32
CA PRO A 47 16.97 1.27 5.06
C PRO A 47 15.63 0.95 4.39
N ASP A 48 14.61 0.70 5.21
CA ASP A 48 13.23 0.58 4.77
C ASP A 48 12.77 1.88 4.13
N ALA A 49 12.04 1.80 3.02
CA ALA A 49 11.64 2.96 2.25
C ALA A 49 10.21 2.83 1.70
N GLY A 50 9.64 3.97 1.33
CA GLY A 50 8.35 4.06 0.65
C GLY A 50 7.30 4.83 1.44
N PHE A 51 6.23 5.14 0.75
CA PHE A 51 5.13 5.96 1.26
C PHE A 51 4.45 5.34 2.48
N ASP A 52 4.14 4.03 2.43
CA ASP A 52 3.48 3.32 3.53
C ASP A 52 4.38 3.18 4.75
N VAL A 53 5.72 3.16 4.57
CA VAL A 53 6.69 3.16 5.68
C VAL A 53 6.65 4.49 6.43
N LEU A 54 6.71 5.62 5.70
CA LEU A 54 6.64 6.96 6.28
C LEU A 54 5.30 7.18 6.99
N LEU A 55 4.21 6.73 6.38
CA LEU A 55 2.88 6.85 6.96
C LEU A 55 2.74 5.98 8.22
N ALA A 56 3.25 4.74 8.21
CA ALA A 56 3.24 3.85 9.37
C ALA A 56 4.02 4.45 10.55
N GLN A 57 5.17 5.06 10.30
CA GLN A 57 5.96 5.76 11.31
C GLN A 57 5.16 6.92 11.93
N ALA A 58 4.56 7.77 11.10
CA ALA A 58 3.78 8.91 11.57
C ALA A 58 2.52 8.47 12.34
N VAL A 59 1.82 7.43 11.89
CA VAL A 59 0.66 6.87 12.61
C VAL A 59 1.09 6.32 13.98
N ALA A 60 2.17 5.55 14.05
CA ALA A 60 2.68 5.00 15.32
C ALA A 60 3.06 6.12 16.30
N GLU A 61 3.69 7.20 15.82
CA GLU A 61 4.01 8.40 16.62
C GLU A 61 2.75 9.05 17.20
N ARG A 62 1.69 9.21 16.37
CA ARG A 62 0.40 9.78 16.84
C ARG A 62 -0.27 8.91 17.88
N LEU A 63 -0.16 7.59 17.74
CA LEU A 63 -0.67 6.63 18.70
C LEU A 63 0.25 6.48 19.93
N ARG A 64 1.43 7.11 19.94
CA ARG A 64 2.49 7.01 20.97
C ARG A 64 2.93 5.57 21.22
N ARG A 65 2.90 4.72 20.21
CA ARG A 65 3.29 3.31 20.27
C ARG A 65 4.58 3.10 19.48
N PRO A 66 5.54 2.31 19.99
CA PRO A 66 6.68 1.88 19.17
C PRO A 66 6.20 1.16 17.92
N LEU A 67 6.79 1.45 16.75
CA LEU A 67 6.47 0.76 15.50
C LEU A 67 7.29 -0.52 15.35
N THR A 68 6.64 -1.58 14.92
CA THR A 68 7.29 -2.78 14.39
C THR A 68 6.69 -3.09 13.02
N ILE A 69 7.50 -3.11 11.97
CA ILE A 69 7.06 -3.51 10.64
C ILE A 69 7.36 -5.00 10.47
N LEU A 70 6.35 -5.79 10.11
CA LEU A 70 6.51 -7.15 9.62
C LEU A 70 6.45 -7.12 8.11
N TRP A 71 7.56 -7.45 7.47
CA TRP A 71 7.67 -7.54 6.03
C TRP A 71 7.17 -8.88 5.52
N PHE A 72 6.34 -8.87 4.48
CA PHE A 72 5.84 -10.08 3.83
C PHE A 72 5.97 -9.99 2.31
N GLU A 73 6.16 -11.13 1.67
CA GLU A 73 6.22 -11.27 0.22
C GLU A 73 4.87 -11.76 -0.28
N SER A 74 4.14 -10.92 -1.00
CA SER A 74 2.89 -11.32 -1.64
C SER A 74 3.17 -12.09 -2.92
N LYS A 75 2.60 -13.30 -3.03
CA LYS A 75 2.70 -14.14 -4.23
C LYS A 75 1.34 -14.28 -4.87
N LEU A 76 1.29 -14.02 -6.16
CA LEU A 76 0.12 -14.36 -6.97
C LEU A 76 0.26 -15.81 -7.40
N ASP A 77 -0.47 -16.71 -6.74
CA ASP A 77 -0.63 -18.09 -7.17
C ASP A 77 -2.13 -18.48 -7.12
N GLU A 78 -2.46 -19.69 -7.57
CA GLU A 78 -3.85 -20.15 -7.67
C GLU A 78 -4.59 -20.15 -6.33
N ASP A 79 -3.87 -20.34 -5.23
CA ASP A 79 -4.42 -20.44 -3.86
C ASP A 79 -4.17 -19.18 -3.00
N ALA A 80 -3.51 -18.16 -3.52
CA ALA A 80 -3.13 -16.96 -2.80
C ALA A 80 -3.54 -15.68 -3.54
N SER A 81 -3.96 -14.69 -2.76
CA SER A 81 -4.15 -13.33 -3.25
C SER A 81 -3.70 -12.36 -2.16
N PRO A 82 -3.27 -11.14 -2.51
CA PRO A 82 -2.86 -10.14 -1.53
C PRO A 82 -3.89 -9.92 -0.42
N GLN A 83 -5.19 -10.05 -0.76
CA GLN A 83 -6.29 -9.90 0.20
C GLN A 83 -6.38 -11.06 1.18
N LEU A 84 -6.24 -12.30 0.71
CA LEU A 84 -6.27 -13.49 1.56
C LEU A 84 -5.05 -13.56 2.45
N GLU A 85 -3.88 -13.21 1.92
CA GLU A 85 -2.60 -13.18 2.65
C GLU A 85 -2.63 -12.12 3.76
N ALA A 86 -3.10 -10.91 3.46
CA ALA A 86 -3.28 -9.86 4.45
C ALA A 86 -4.24 -10.29 5.58
N ASN A 87 -5.38 -10.90 5.23
CA ASN A 87 -6.33 -11.40 6.20
C ASN A 87 -5.72 -12.51 7.07
N ALA A 88 -4.96 -13.45 6.46
CA ALA A 88 -4.30 -14.52 7.21
C ALA A 88 -3.28 -13.98 8.22
N LEU A 89 -2.47 -12.96 7.84
CA LEU A 89 -1.53 -12.31 8.76
C LEU A 89 -2.22 -11.65 9.94
N LEU A 90 -3.32 -10.94 9.70
CA LEU A 90 -4.14 -10.30 10.73
C LEU A 90 -4.80 -11.33 11.64
N SER A 91 -5.43 -12.34 11.05
CA SER A 91 -6.15 -13.38 11.78
C SER A 91 -5.24 -14.28 12.62
N ASP A 92 -3.98 -14.44 12.20
CA ASP A 92 -2.94 -15.14 12.96
C ASP A 92 -2.24 -14.26 14.02
N GLY A 93 -2.63 -12.98 14.14
CA GLY A 93 -2.05 -12.05 15.10
C GLY A 93 -0.59 -11.66 14.79
N ARG A 94 -0.13 -11.83 13.55
CA ARG A 94 1.24 -11.43 13.15
C ARG A 94 1.39 -9.92 13.15
N CYS A 95 0.36 -9.20 12.76
CA CYS A 95 0.27 -7.75 12.83
C CYS A 95 -1.14 -7.33 13.26
N ALA A 96 -1.27 -6.09 13.70
CA ALA A 96 -2.55 -5.48 14.05
C ALA A 96 -3.18 -4.76 12.84
N LEU A 97 -2.34 -4.30 11.90
CA LEU A 97 -2.75 -3.60 10.69
C LEU A 97 -1.95 -4.10 9.48
N VAL A 98 -2.56 -4.05 8.30
CA VAL A 98 -1.87 -4.17 7.00
C VAL A 98 -2.03 -2.85 6.26
N GLY A 99 -0.91 -2.27 5.79
CA GLY A 99 -0.91 -1.03 5.00
C GLY A 99 -0.98 -1.27 3.50
N GLY A 100 -1.27 -0.21 2.73
CA GLY A 100 -1.32 -0.26 1.27
C GLY A 100 -2.47 -1.10 0.70
N TYR A 101 -3.48 -1.40 1.52
CA TYR A 101 -4.58 -2.30 1.16
C TYR A 101 -5.60 -1.61 0.25
N ALA A 102 -5.96 -2.23 -0.87
CA ALA A 102 -6.98 -1.70 -1.77
C ALA A 102 -8.37 -1.86 -1.14
N LEU A 103 -9.06 -0.75 -0.91
CA LEU A 103 -10.37 -0.72 -0.27
C LEU A 103 -11.47 -1.01 -1.29
N THR A 104 -11.75 -2.28 -1.50
CA THR A 104 -12.87 -2.75 -2.34
C THR A 104 -13.84 -3.58 -1.53
N THR A 105 -15.11 -3.59 -1.90
CA THR A 105 -16.12 -4.40 -1.21
C THR A 105 -15.70 -5.85 -1.15
N ASP A 106 -15.23 -6.42 -2.27
CA ASP A 106 -14.87 -7.83 -2.35
C ASP A 106 -13.67 -8.19 -1.47
N SER A 107 -12.76 -7.24 -1.23
CA SER A 107 -11.58 -7.45 -0.39
C SER A 107 -11.87 -7.35 1.11
N LEU A 108 -12.99 -6.73 1.49
CA LEU A 108 -13.36 -6.48 2.89
C LEU A 108 -14.43 -7.43 3.43
N VAL A 109 -15.24 -8.03 2.53
CA VAL A 109 -16.22 -9.04 2.96
C VAL A 109 -15.51 -10.30 3.45
N LYS A 110 -16.20 -11.07 4.30
CA LYS A 110 -15.68 -12.37 4.73
C LYS A 110 -15.44 -13.24 3.48
N PRO A 111 -14.20 -13.69 3.24
CA PRO A 111 -13.90 -14.49 2.08
C PRO A 111 -14.77 -15.76 2.01
N GLY A 112 -15.13 -16.20 0.81
CA GLY A 112 -15.84 -17.46 0.60
C GLY A 112 -15.01 -18.66 1.11
N MET A 113 -13.66 -18.55 1.07
CA MET A 113 -12.74 -19.50 1.70
C MET A 113 -12.66 -19.21 3.20
N LYS A 114 -12.82 -20.26 4.03
CA LYS A 114 -12.74 -20.14 5.49
C LYS A 114 -11.32 -20.01 6.00
N THR A 115 -10.34 -20.51 5.27
CA THR A 115 -8.93 -20.54 5.67
C THR A 115 -8.02 -20.15 4.52
N ALA A 116 -6.89 -19.51 4.84
CA ALA A 116 -5.81 -19.25 3.89
C ALA A 116 -4.44 -19.64 4.49
N ARG A 117 -3.42 -19.74 3.64
CA ARG A 117 -2.03 -19.86 4.06
C ARG A 117 -1.47 -18.51 4.41
N LEU A 118 -0.50 -18.49 5.31
CA LEU A 118 0.33 -17.31 5.53
C LEU A 118 1.26 -17.10 4.34
N PRO A 119 1.49 -15.84 3.90
CA PRO A 119 2.53 -15.52 2.93
C PRO A 119 3.93 -15.80 3.50
N GLY A 120 4.95 -15.68 2.67
CA GLY A 120 6.33 -15.57 3.15
C GLY A 120 6.48 -14.29 3.98
N PHE A 121 7.04 -14.37 5.18
CA PHE A 121 7.33 -13.18 5.99
C PHE A 121 8.65 -13.36 6.75
N ALA A 122 9.23 -12.24 7.20
CA ALA A 122 10.48 -12.24 7.93
C ALA A 122 10.37 -13.09 9.22
N GLY A 123 11.21 -14.12 9.32
CA GLY A 123 11.20 -15.07 10.44
C GLY A 123 10.18 -16.21 10.33
N ALA A 124 9.48 -16.34 9.20
CA ALA A 124 8.53 -17.44 8.98
C ALA A 124 9.22 -18.81 9.04
N THR A 125 8.69 -19.69 9.88
CA THR A 125 9.13 -21.08 10.04
C THR A 125 8.56 -21.98 8.95
N ARG A 126 9.05 -23.23 8.87
CA ARG A 126 8.46 -24.23 7.99
C ARG A 126 7.03 -24.60 8.38
N GLU A 127 6.70 -24.50 9.66
CA GLU A 127 5.35 -24.75 10.17
C GLU A 127 4.40 -23.64 9.76
N ASP A 128 4.80 -22.36 9.89
CA ASP A 128 4.01 -21.20 9.45
C ASP A 128 3.58 -21.35 7.98
N ARG A 129 4.50 -21.77 7.10
CA ARG A 129 4.22 -21.96 5.67
C ARG A 129 3.25 -23.09 5.34
N ARG A 130 3.05 -24.03 6.26
CA ARG A 130 2.13 -25.17 6.07
C ARG A 130 0.79 -24.95 6.73
N ARG A 131 0.75 -24.03 7.69
CA ARG A 131 -0.44 -23.78 8.49
C ARG A 131 -1.49 -23.04 7.66
N ARG A 132 -2.75 -23.44 7.84
CA ARG A 132 -3.91 -22.69 7.36
C ARG A 132 -4.52 -21.94 8.54
N VAL A 133 -4.80 -20.67 8.31
CA VAL A 133 -5.36 -19.73 9.30
C VAL A 133 -6.84 -19.53 9.00
N GLU A 134 -7.69 -19.60 10.01
CA GLU A 134 -9.11 -19.25 9.88
C GLU A 134 -9.23 -17.73 9.70
N LEU A 135 -9.92 -17.32 8.63
CA LEU A 135 -10.00 -15.91 8.25
C LEU A 135 -11.07 -15.16 9.02
N GLY A 136 -10.70 -14.01 9.54
CA GLY A 136 -11.58 -13.07 10.24
C GLY A 136 -12.29 -12.11 9.29
N VAL A 137 -13.11 -11.24 9.89
CA VAL A 137 -13.73 -10.10 9.19
C VAL A 137 -12.81 -8.91 9.31
N LEU A 138 -12.52 -8.25 8.18
CA LEU A 138 -11.66 -7.07 8.14
C LEU A 138 -12.49 -5.79 8.35
N ALA A 139 -11.87 -4.80 8.99
CA ALA A 139 -12.36 -3.43 9.08
C ALA A 139 -11.33 -2.49 8.44
N PRO A 140 -11.75 -1.63 7.49
CA PRO A 140 -10.86 -0.66 6.88
C PRO A 140 -10.71 0.59 7.74
N SER A 141 -9.56 1.23 7.64
CA SER A 141 -9.43 2.64 8.01
C SER A 141 -10.10 3.55 6.97
N GLN A 142 -10.18 4.84 7.25
CA GLN A 142 -10.38 5.81 6.18
C GLN A 142 -9.24 5.69 5.16
N PRO A 143 -9.51 5.95 3.88
CA PRO A 143 -8.48 5.91 2.85
C PRO A 143 -7.47 7.06 3.02
N TYR A 144 -6.23 6.85 2.57
CA TYR A 144 -5.19 7.85 2.63
C TYR A 144 -4.57 8.21 1.27
N VAL A 145 -4.79 7.40 0.24
CA VAL A 145 -4.34 7.68 -1.14
C VAL A 145 -5.25 7.00 -2.15
N TYR A 146 -5.46 7.66 -3.30
CA TYR A 146 -6.14 7.07 -4.45
C TYR A 146 -5.13 6.50 -5.45
N SER A 147 -5.34 5.29 -5.93
CA SER A 147 -4.48 4.55 -6.86
C SER A 147 -5.24 4.23 -8.15
N PRO A 148 -5.17 5.10 -9.19
CA PRO A 148 -5.81 4.86 -10.47
C PRO A 148 -4.92 4.06 -11.42
N MET A 149 -5.54 3.50 -12.47
CA MET A 149 -4.84 3.13 -13.68
C MET A 149 -4.56 4.38 -14.53
N THR A 150 -3.41 4.43 -15.18
CA THR A 150 -3.03 5.48 -16.12
C THR A 150 -2.47 4.88 -17.40
N VAL A 151 -2.53 5.63 -18.49
CA VAL A 151 -1.86 5.25 -19.74
C VAL A 151 -0.41 5.73 -19.68
N ALA A 152 0.52 4.78 -19.74
CA ALA A 152 1.94 5.05 -19.95
C ALA A 152 2.25 5.02 -21.45
N LEU A 153 2.88 6.08 -21.94
CA LEU A 153 3.24 6.29 -23.35
C LEU A 153 4.73 6.10 -23.57
N GLY A 154 5.10 5.28 -24.54
CA GLY A 154 6.47 5.15 -25.03
C GLY A 154 6.88 6.28 -25.97
N PRO A 155 8.13 6.22 -26.51
CA PRO A 155 8.69 7.29 -27.36
C PRO A 155 7.80 7.67 -28.55
N LYS A 156 7.17 6.68 -29.21
CA LYS A 156 6.30 6.91 -30.37
C LYS A 156 4.93 7.47 -30.00
N GLY A 157 4.46 7.24 -28.77
CA GLY A 157 3.22 7.79 -28.23
C GLY A 157 3.38 9.14 -27.54
N LYS A 158 4.60 9.62 -27.40
CA LYS A 158 4.91 10.86 -26.68
C LYS A 158 4.17 12.06 -27.28
N GLY A 159 3.47 12.79 -26.42
CA GLY A 159 2.68 13.97 -26.83
C GLY A 159 1.29 13.64 -27.38
N ARG A 160 0.91 12.37 -27.53
CA ARG A 160 -0.47 11.99 -27.86
C ARG A 160 -1.39 12.39 -26.72
N LYS A 161 -2.46 13.07 -27.02
CA LYS A 161 -3.51 13.39 -26.04
C LYS A 161 -4.41 12.17 -25.86
N ILE A 162 -4.54 11.74 -24.63
CA ILE A 162 -5.42 10.65 -24.23
C ILE A 162 -6.51 11.26 -23.35
N GLY A 163 -7.73 11.28 -23.82
CA GLY A 163 -8.93 11.72 -23.09
C GLY A 163 -9.77 10.54 -22.61
N ASP A 164 -9.70 9.41 -23.32
CA ASP A 164 -10.30 8.14 -22.91
C ASP A 164 -9.54 6.94 -23.48
N ILE A 165 -9.98 5.73 -23.14
CA ILE A 165 -9.36 4.47 -23.59
C ILE A 165 -9.47 4.30 -25.13
N GLY A 166 -10.50 4.84 -25.76
CA GLY A 166 -10.68 4.78 -27.21
C GLY A 166 -9.57 5.49 -27.99
N ASP A 167 -8.91 6.48 -27.40
CA ASP A 167 -7.78 7.17 -27.99
C ASP A 167 -6.53 6.26 -28.17
N LEU A 168 -6.53 5.08 -27.58
CA LEU A 168 -5.49 4.07 -27.76
C LEU A 168 -5.61 3.33 -29.10
N ALA A 169 -6.70 3.50 -29.82
CA ALA A 169 -6.89 2.87 -31.14
C ALA A 169 -5.74 3.25 -32.10
N GLY A 170 -5.22 2.22 -32.78
CA GLY A 170 -4.10 2.37 -33.72
C GLY A 170 -2.72 2.42 -33.07
N LEU A 171 -2.61 2.33 -31.74
CA LEU A 171 -1.35 2.11 -31.04
C LEU A 171 -1.11 0.61 -30.84
N ARG A 172 0.16 0.20 -30.84
CA ARG A 172 0.57 -1.14 -30.40
C ARG A 172 0.59 -1.16 -28.90
N LEU A 173 -0.32 -1.92 -28.30
CA LEU A 173 -0.50 -1.99 -26.85
C LEU A 173 0.19 -3.22 -26.30
N ALA A 174 0.83 -3.07 -25.14
CA ALA A 174 1.24 -4.21 -24.32
C ALA A 174 0.48 -4.17 -22.99
N ILE A 175 0.18 -5.33 -22.44
CA ILE A 175 -0.47 -5.45 -21.15
C ILE A 175 -0.02 -6.74 -20.44
N GLU A 176 0.07 -6.72 -19.11
CA GLU A 176 0.29 -7.95 -18.34
C GLU A 176 -0.99 -8.77 -18.30
N SER A 177 -0.88 -10.05 -18.71
CA SER A 177 -1.99 -11.00 -18.67
C SER A 177 -2.60 -11.10 -17.28
N GLY A 178 -3.93 -11.07 -17.21
CA GLY A 178 -4.70 -11.21 -15.96
C GLY A 178 -4.66 -9.98 -15.04
N SER A 179 -4.06 -8.85 -15.49
CA SER A 179 -4.09 -7.60 -14.73
C SER A 179 -5.45 -6.90 -14.86
N LEU A 180 -5.71 -5.92 -13.97
CA LEU A 180 -6.88 -5.05 -14.09
C LEU A 180 -6.87 -4.29 -15.43
N GLY A 181 -5.70 -3.83 -15.86
CA GLY A 181 -5.53 -3.16 -17.16
C GLY A 181 -5.89 -4.06 -18.32
N ASP A 182 -5.55 -5.34 -18.24
CA ASP A 182 -5.93 -6.35 -19.23
C ASP A 182 -7.45 -6.49 -19.32
N ALA A 183 -8.12 -6.69 -18.20
CA ALA A 183 -9.57 -6.78 -18.16
C ALA A 183 -10.27 -5.54 -18.75
N ILE A 184 -9.75 -4.34 -18.46
CA ILE A 184 -10.26 -3.07 -18.98
C ILE A 184 -10.10 -3.01 -20.50
N LEU A 185 -8.88 -3.25 -21.02
CA LEU A 185 -8.61 -3.11 -22.45
C LEU A 185 -9.31 -4.18 -23.28
N MET A 186 -9.39 -5.42 -22.77
CA MET A 186 -10.06 -6.54 -23.45
C MET A 186 -11.56 -6.36 -23.54
N THR A 187 -12.19 -5.69 -22.57
CA THR A 187 -13.64 -5.51 -22.54
C THR A 187 -14.10 -4.18 -23.13
N PHE A 188 -13.18 -3.22 -23.33
CA PHE A 188 -13.50 -1.89 -23.81
C PHE A 188 -14.24 -1.93 -25.16
N ASP A 189 -15.39 -1.28 -25.19
CA ASP A 189 -16.25 -1.13 -26.39
C ASP A 189 -16.38 -2.47 -27.16
N LYS A 190 -16.79 -3.53 -26.45
CA LYS A 190 -16.99 -4.89 -26.96
C LYS A 190 -15.73 -5.50 -27.58
N GLY A 191 -14.55 -5.17 -27.06
CA GLY A 191 -13.28 -5.72 -27.51
C GLY A 191 -12.63 -4.97 -28.67
N ARG A 192 -13.00 -3.71 -28.88
CA ARG A 192 -12.47 -2.86 -29.97
C ARG A 192 -10.96 -2.77 -30.07
N LEU A 193 -10.25 -2.98 -28.94
CA LEU A 193 -8.80 -2.86 -28.88
C LEU A 193 -8.06 -4.20 -28.95
N ILE A 194 -8.77 -5.35 -28.95
CA ILE A 194 -8.18 -6.69 -28.83
C ILE A 194 -7.05 -6.93 -29.82
N ASP A 195 -7.25 -6.60 -31.09
CA ASP A 195 -6.27 -6.84 -32.15
C ASP A 195 -4.99 -5.99 -32.01
N SER A 196 -5.00 -4.96 -31.16
CA SER A 196 -3.88 -4.08 -30.88
C SER A 196 -3.07 -4.49 -29.65
N ILE A 197 -3.54 -5.49 -28.89
CA ILE A 197 -2.99 -5.88 -27.58
C ILE A 197 -2.06 -7.06 -27.74
N THR A 198 -0.87 -6.93 -27.15
CA THR A 198 0.05 -8.04 -26.91
C THR A 198 0.08 -8.32 -25.40
N HIS A 199 -0.19 -9.56 -25.04
CA HIS A 199 -0.15 -10.02 -23.65
C HIS A 199 1.27 -10.42 -23.26
N LEU A 200 1.75 -9.84 -22.17
CA LEU A 200 3.03 -10.16 -21.55
C LEU A 200 2.81 -10.98 -20.27
N VAL A 201 3.75 -11.86 -19.96
CA VAL A 201 3.63 -12.71 -18.77
C VAL A 201 4.19 -11.99 -17.55
N PRO A 202 3.36 -11.77 -16.50
CA PRO A 202 3.83 -11.12 -15.27
C PRO A 202 5.03 -11.83 -14.66
N GLY A 203 6.00 -11.05 -14.16
CA GLY A 203 7.23 -11.58 -13.53
C GLY A 203 8.27 -12.18 -14.50
N ARG A 204 7.92 -12.42 -15.77
CA ARG A 204 8.86 -12.87 -16.81
C ARG A 204 9.21 -11.75 -17.78
N ASP A 205 8.22 -11.02 -18.23
CA ASP A 205 8.38 -10.01 -19.27
C ASP A 205 8.43 -8.61 -18.63
N ASP A 206 9.33 -7.76 -19.10
CA ASP A 206 9.48 -6.38 -18.63
C ASP A 206 8.58 -5.44 -19.46
N LEU A 207 7.35 -5.22 -19.00
CA LEU A 207 6.33 -4.41 -19.68
C LEU A 207 6.79 -2.97 -19.93
N LEU A 208 7.24 -2.27 -18.90
CA LEU A 208 7.62 -0.85 -19.04
C LEU A 208 8.94 -0.68 -19.80
N GLY A 209 9.87 -1.61 -19.65
CA GLY A 209 11.08 -1.64 -20.47
C GLY A 209 10.78 -1.87 -21.94
N ALA A 210 9.82 -2.72 -22.29
CA ALA A 210 9.38 -2.92 -23.67
C ALA A 210 8.73 -1.67 -24.27
N VAL A 211 7.91 -0.96 -23.48
CA VAL A 211 7.34 0.34 -23.87
C VAL A 211 8.46 1.39 -24.02
N GLN A 212 9.45 1.41 -23.14
CA GLN A 212 10.60 2.32 -23.21
C GLN A 212 11.43 2.11 -24.46
N ARG A 213 11.68 0.87 -24.88
CA ARG A 213 12.41 0.54 -26.12
C ARG A 213 11.61 0.86 -27.38
N GLY A 214 10.28 1.14 -27.25
CA GLY A 214 9.39 1.38 -28.38
C GLY A 214 8.98 0.10 -29.11
N ASP A 215 9.08 -1.07 -28.44
CA ASP A 215 8.51 -2.32 -28.92
C ASP A 215 6.99 -2.19 -28.97
N TYR A 216 6.42 -1.48 -27.99
CA TYR A 216 5.02 -1.07 -27.90
C TYR A 216 4.90 0.44 -27.70
N ASP A 217 3.75 0.99 -28.05
CA ASP A 217 3.52 2.44 -28.05
C ASP A 217 2.90 2.92 -26.73
N ALA A 218 2.10 2.05 -26.07
CA ALA A 218 1.45 2.38 -24.80
C ALA A 218 1.09 1.12 -23.99
N THR A 219 0.79 1.37 -22.71
CA THR A 219 0.17 0.38 -21.79
C THR A 219 -0.77 1.08 -20.82
N LEU A 220 -1.78 0.36 -20.30
CA LEU A 220 -2.62 0.77 -19.18
C LEU A 220 -2.10 0.11 -17.91
N ILE A 221 -1.62 0.90 -16.95
CA ILE A 221 -0.90 0.40 -15.78
C ILE A 221 -1.28 1.18 -14.51
N ASP A 222 -1.13 0.57 -13.33
CA ASP A 222 -1.24 1.27 -12.06
C ASP A 222 -0.23 2.43 -12.00
N LEU A 223 -0.71 3.61 -11.56
CA LEU A 223 0.11 4.82 -11.52
C LEU A 223 1.36 4.66 -10.63
N ALA A 224 1.23 3.96 -9.50
CA ALA A 224 2.37 3.74 -8.60
C ALA A 224 3.47 2.88 -9.27
N ARG A 225 3.11 1.90 -10.11
CA ARG A 225 4.09 1.11 -10.89
C ARG A 225 4.82 1.98 -11.92
N LEU A 226 4.11 2.92 -12.55
CA LEU A 226 4.77 3.88 -13.46
C LEU A 226 5.71 4.81 -12.70
N ASP A 227 5.32 5.28 -11.51
CA ASP A 227 6.19 6.10 -10.65
C ASP A 227 7.45 5.33 -10.22
N ALA A 228 7.30 4.05 -9.83
CA ALA A 228 8.42 3.17 -9.50
C ALA A 228 9.40 3.02 -10.67
N HIS A 229 8.87 2.76 -11.87
CA HIS A 229 9.71 2.66 -13.08
C HIS A 229 10.48 3.95 -13.34
N ARG A 230 9.84 5.11 -13.24
CA ARG A 230 10.48 6.41 -13.44
C ARG A 230 11.53 6.72 -12.38
N ALA A 231 11.30 6.33 -11.13
CA ALA A 231 12.29 6.47 -10.06
C ALA A 231 13.51 5.57 -10.29
N ALA A 232 13.31 4.34 -10.76
CA ALA A 232 14.38 3.39 -11.07
C ALA A 232 15.15 3.75 -12.36
N HIS A 233 14.51 4.45 -13.28
CA HIS A 233 15.05 4.82 -14.59
C HIS A 233 14.86 6.33 -14.84
N PRO A 234 15.68 7.20 -14.23
CA PRO A 234 15.53 8.66 -14.36
C PRO A 234 15.55 9.17 -15.80
N ASP A 235 16.25 8.47 -16.69
CA ASP A 235 16.36 8.81 -18.12
C ASP A 235 15.29 8.13 -18.98
N THR A 236 14.25 7.54 -18.37
CA THR A 236 13.20 6.85 -19.12
C THR A 236 12.47 7.78 -20.08
N SER A 237 12.19 7.29 -21.27
CA SER A 237 11.33 7.97 -22.26
C SER A 237 9.84 7.72 -22.03
N VAL A 238 9.49 6.82 -21.07
CA VAL A 238 8.09 6.51 -20.73
C VAL A 238 7.47 7.66 -19.97
N THR A 239 6.33 8.15 -20.45
CA THR A 239 5.63 9.30 -19.86
C THR A 239 4.19 8.92 -19.47
N ALA A 240 3.69 9.51 -18.38
CA ALA A 240 2.26 9.45 -18.08
C ALA A 240 1.50 10.33 -19.08
N SER A 241 0.38 9.83 -19.61
CA SER A 241 -0.48 10.60 -20.52
C SER A 241 -1.24 11.74 -19.82
N GLY A 242 -1.34 11.71 -18.49
CA GLY A 242 -2.21 12.57 -17.70
C GLY A 242 -3.66 12.07 -17.60
N TYR A 243 -4.02 11.05 -18.36
CA TYR A 243 -5.32 10.39 -18.24
C TYR A 243 -5.32 9.38 -17.09
N TYR A 244 -6.36 9.43 -16.27
CA TYR A 244 -6.64 8.44 -15.23
C TYR A 244 -7.94 7.72 -15.55
N TYR A 245 -7.85 6.39 -15.62
CA TYR A 245 -9.04 5.58 -15.83
C TYR A 245 -10.03 5.81 -14.68
N PRO A 246 -11.34 5.97 -14.97
CA PRO A 246 -12.32 6.33 -13.94
C PRO A 246 -12.50 5.33 -12.80
N ILE A 247 -12.06 4.08 -13.01
CA ILE A 247 -12.06 3.05 -11.97
C ILE A 247 -10.64 2.94 -11.43
N GLY A 248 -10.49 3.19 -10.14
CA GLY A 248 -9.28 3.03 -9.35
C GLY A 248 -9.69 2.74 -7.92
N ALA A 249 -8.79 2.27 -7.09
CA ALA A 249 -9.06 1.97 -5.70
C ALA A 249 -8.39 2.97 -4.77
N ASN A 250 -9.12 3.38 -3.74
CA ASN A 250 -8.47 3.98 -2.58
C ASN A 250 -7.65 2.92 -1.83
N ARG A 251 -6.55 3.34 -1.22
CA ARG A 251 -5.78 2.50 -0.30
C ARG A 251 -5.90 3.02 1.11
N GLY A 252 -5.93 2.07 2.04
CA GLY A 252 -6.05 2.33 3.47
C GLY A 252 -5.29 1.28 4.28
N TYR A 253 -5.38 1.39 5.60
CA TYR A 253 -5.07 0.28 6.49
C TYR A 253 -6.29 -0.63 6.62
N VAL A 254 -6.03 -1.89 6.88
CA VAL A 254 -7.05 -2.83 7.35
C VAL A 254 -6.57 -3.50 8.63
N GLY A 255 -7.50 -3.75 9.53
CA GLY A 255 -7.33 -4.54 10.75
C GLY A 255 -8.48 -5.51 10.90
N LEU A 256 -8.54 -6.25 12.00
CA LEU A 256 -9.68 -7.10 12.31
C LEU A 256 -10.85 -6.25 12.83
N ALA A 257 -12.07 -6.58 12.42
CA ALA A 257 -13.28 -5.93 12.89
C ALA A 257 -13.55 -6.14 14.41
N SER A 258 -12.84 -7.07 15.03
CA SER A 258 -12.85 -7.29 16.47
C SER A 258 -12.08 -6.24 17.27
N ASP A 259 -11.29 -5.37 16.61
CA ASP A 259 -10.54 -4.28 17.26
C ASP A 259 -10.94 -2.90 16.67
N PRO A 260 -12.17 -2.45 16.88
CA PRO A 260 -12.64 -1.16 16.36
C PRO A 260 -11.90 0.02 16.98
N ALA A 261 -11.45 -0.10 18.23
CA ALA A 261 -10.73 0.99 18.91
C ALA A 261 -9.42 1.34 18.22
N LEU A 262 -8.68 0.35 17.71
CA LEU A 262 -7.47 0.58 16.94
C LEU A 262 -7.79 1.29 15.61
N ILE A 263 -8.82 0.85 14.90
CA ILE A 263 -9.24 1.49 13.64
C ILE A 263 -9.64 2.95 13.86
N ASP A 264 -10.39 3.25 14.93
CA ASP A 264 -10.78 4.62 15.27
C ASP A 264 -9.56 5.49 15.60
N ALA A 265 -8.59 4.96 16.36
CA ALA A 265 -7.36 5.66 16.69
C ALA A 265 -6.52 5.95 15.43
N VAL A 266 -6.42 4.98 14.49
CA VAL A 266 -5.76 5.15 13.20
C VAL A 266 -6.48 6.19 12.35
N ASN A 267 -7.80 6.17 12.28
CA ASN A 267 -8.60 7.15 11.54
C ASN A 267 -8.36 8.58 12.06
N LYS A 268 -8.31 8.75 13.38
CA LYS A 268 -7.97 10.04 13.98
C LYS A 268 -6.58 10.51 13.57
N ALA A 269 -5.57 9.64 13.66
CA ALA A 269 -4.20 9.95 13.25
C ALA A 269 -4.11 10.33 11.76
N LEU A 270 -4.79 9.58 10.88
CA LEU A 270 -4.83 9.88 9.45
C LEU A 270 -5.51 11.23 9.16
N THR A 271 -6.59 11.55 9.88
CA THR A 271 -7.28 12.84 9.74
C THR A 271 -6.35 14.00 10.10
N GLU A 272 -5.62 13.90 11.22
CA GLU A 272 -4.66 14.92 11.65
C GLU A 272 -3.52 15.08 10.63
N LEU A 273 -2.92 13.97 10.19
CA LEU A 273 -1.84 13.97 9.20
C LEU A 273 -2.28 14.55 7.84
N ALA A 274 -3.51 14.26 7.42
CA ALA A 274 -4.08 14.82 6.19
C ALA A 274 -4.30 16.34 6.32
N ALA A 275 -4.84 16.80 7.44
CA ALA A 275 -5.06 18.22 7.71
C ALA A 275 -3.75 19.02 7.74
N GLU A 276 -2.66 18.42 8.19
CA GLU A 276 -1.31 19.00 8.19
C GLU A 276 -0.61 18.92 6.83
N GLY A 277 -1.19 18.27 5.83
CA GLY A 277 -0.58 18.03 4.53
C GLY A 277 0.55 16.99 4.51
N LYS A 278 0.77 16.30 5.63
CA LYS A 278 1.86 15.33 5.80
C LYS A 278 1.74 14.13 4.86
N ILE A 279 0.53 13.65 4.62
CA ILE A 279 0.32 12.52 3.72
C ILE A 279 0.80 12.85 2.29
N ALA A 280 0.50 14.03 1.79
CA ALA A 280 0.98 14.48 0.48
C ALA A 280 2.51 14.67 0.44
N GLU A 281 3.09 15.18 1.55
CA GLU A 281 4.54 15.31 1.72
C GLU A 281 5.24 13.95 1.66
N PHE A 282 4.73 12.94 2.35
CA PHE A 282 5.24 11.56 2.31
C PHE A 282 5.16 10.97 0.90
N GLY A 283 4.06 11.22 0.17
CA GLY A 283 3.96 10.81 -1.23
C GLY A 283 5.09 11.38 -2.07
N LYS A 284 5.32 12.70 -1.97
CA LYS A 284 6.42 13.36 -2.68
C LYS A 284 7.79 12.80 -2.29
N GLN A 285 8.03 12.58 -0.99
CA GLN A 285 9.28 12.06 -0.47
C GLN A 285 9.55 10.64 -0.98
N ALA A 286 8.52 9.81 -1.11
CA ALA A 286 8.63 8.45 -1.62
C ALA A 286 8.68 8.37 -3.15
N GLY A 287 8.52 9.47 -3.88
CA GLY A 287 8.42 9.47 -5.34
C GLY A 287 7.07 8.98 -5.88
N LEU A 288 6.03 8.99 -5.05
CA LEU A 288 4.67 8.65 -5.43
C LEU A 288 3.93 9.88 -5.97
N THR A 289 3.27 9.76 -7.10
CA THR A 289 2.28 10.74 -7.55
C THR A 289 1.06 10.68 -6.63
N TYR A 290 1.07 11.51 -5.57
CA TYR A 290 0.01 11.52 -4.59
C TYR A 290 -1.29 12.07 -5.18
N LEU A 291 -2.34 11.29 -5.10
CA LEU A 291 -3.71 11.68 -5.38
C LEU A 291 -4.55 11.50 -4.11
N PRO A 292 -5.30 12.53 -3.67
CA PRO A 292 -6.15 12.39 -2.49
C PRO A 292 -7.23 11.34 -2.72
N PRO A 293 -7.71 10.70 -1.65
CA PRO A 293 -8.80 9.74 -1.73
C PRO A 293 -10.02 10.30 -2.45
N ARG A 294 -10.78 9.43 -3.11
CA ARG A 294 -11.99 9.77 -3.87
C ARG A 294 -13.21 9.00 -3.35
N GLU A 295 -14.37 9.59 -3.51
CA GLU A 295 -15.62 8.88 -3.27
C GLU A 295 -15.99 7.94 -4.44
N PRO A 296 -16.53 6.77 -4.15
CA PRO A 296 -16.80 6.23 -2.81
C PRO A 296 -15.50 5.76 -2.14
N ALA A 297 -15.41 5.92 -0.79
CA ALA A 297 -14.24 5.51 -0.02
C ALA A 297 -13.89 4.04 -0.23
N ILE A 298 -14.89 3.18 -0.33
CA ILE A 298 -14.77 1.76 -0.64
C ILE A 298 -15.37 1.53 -2.03
N LEU A 299 -14.56 1.02 -2.94
CA LEU A 299 -15.02 0.73 -4.30
C LEU A 299 -15.86 -0.55 -4.32
N GLY A 300 -17.15 -0.42 -4.65
CA GLY A 300 -18.04 -1.56 -4.84
C GLY A 300 -17.85 -2.20 -6.21
N ASP A 301 -18.16 -3.47 -6.34
CA ASP A 301 -18.19 -4.32 -7.53
C ASP A 301 -17.42 -3.78 -8.76
N VAL A 302 -16.10 -4.00 -8.76
CA VAL A 302 -15.20 -3.52 -9.82
C VAL A 302 -15.52 -4.15 -11.16
N TRP A 303 -15.85 -5.44 -11.17
CA TRP A 303 -16.08 -6.21 -12.38
C TRP A 303 -17.33 -5.76 -13.14
N THR A 304 -18.45 -5.57 -12.43
CA THR A 304 -19.66 -5.03 -13.04
C THR A 304 -19.43 -3.65 -13.66
N LYS A 305 -18.65 -2.80 -13.00
CA LYS A 305 -18.32 -1.46 -13.51
C LYS A 305 -17.41 -1.48 -14.75
N ILE A 306 -16.55 -2.48 -14.89
CA ILE A 306 -15.68 -2.64 -16.07
C ILE A 306 -16.49 -3.14 -17.25
N ILE A 307 -17.33 -4.16 -17.04
CA ILE A 307 -18.10 -4.81 -18.12
C ILE A 307 -19.22 -3.90 -18.69
N GLN A 308 -19.75 -2.98 -17.87
CA GLN A 308 -20.83 -2.05 -18.27
C GLN A 308 -20.35 -0.81 -19.04
N ARG A 309 -19.06 -0.64 -19.22
CA ARG A 309 -18.44 0.48 -19.97
C ARG A 309 -17.88 0.00 -21.31
#